data_6d66ed4d0643f30b1dbff0bfb88a0f8e
#
_entry.id   6d66ed4d0643f30b1dbff0bfb88a0f8e
#
_cell.length_a   1.000
_cell.length_b   1.000
_cell.length_c   1.000
_cell.angle_alpha   90.00
_cell.angle_beta   90.00
_cell.angle_gamma   90.00
#
_symmetry.space_group_name_H-M   'P 1'
#
loop_
_entity.id
_entity.type
_entity.pdbx_description
1 polymer ?
#
loop_
_entity_poly.entity_id
_entity_poly.type
_entity_poly.pdbx_seq_one_letter_code
_entity_poly.pdbx_strand_id
1 'polypeptide(L)'
;MKVIDVPVKDIKVKYRFRQPSDQKVNGLVESIKQCGLIHPINIDSSNYLISGYHRLLAHQKLNQEHIPCIVRNGDKRMSDLIQVDENLMVNSLSALEFGIHILEREKLMDDMGLLYKRGDNRYTSGGSKLTIQDLARSIGLNEKQYKRRKQIASNLCEEAISILKETEYANDLINLVTLSNEKDSIQINVANRLASGSTSGWKTAMFEAKLEDYNLKTTPNLDYRVKDRFGLPQSIMKFNDAGSELKNIINLVNQDEELRPIKSSTRF
;
A
#
# COMPACT_ATOMS: atom_id res chain seq x y z
N MET A 1 28.18 4.94 19.64
CA MET A 1 28.05 3.78 18.71
C MET A 1 29.35 3.69 17.95
N LYS A 2 29.94 2.49 17.86
CA LYS A 2 31.23 2.30 17.17
C LYS A 2 30.94 2.02 15.70
N VAL A 3 31.57 2.77 14.82
CA VAL A 3 31.61 2.48 13.37
C VAL A 3 32.74 1.49 13.13
N ILE A 4 32.48 0.45 12.36
CA ILE A 4 33.47 -0.55 11.93
C ILE A 4 33.40 -0.73 10.43
N ASP A 5 34.53 -1.03 9.80
CA ASP A 5 34.57 -1.37 8.38
C ASP A 5 34.34 -2.88 8.20
N VAL A 6 33.34 -3.22 7.38
CA VAL A 6 32.97 -4.61 7.10
C VAL A 6 33.12 -4.90 5.62
N PRO A 7 33.67 -6.08 5.24
CA PRO A 7 33.75 -6.45 3.83
C PRO A 7 32.35 -6.46 3.18
N VAL A 8 32.22 -5.79 2.05
CA VAL A 8 30.93 -5.67 1.33
C VAL A 8 30.32 -7.05 1.00
N LYS A 9 31.17 -8.03 0.68
CA LYS A 9 30.79 -9.42 0.40
C LYS A 9 30.18 -10.16 1.59
N ASP A 10 30.52 -9.75 2.82
CA ASP A 10 30.06 -10.43 4.04
C ASP A 10 28.71 -9.90 4.53
N ILE A 11 28.20 -8.84 3.89
CA ILE A 11 26.92 -8.24 4.25
C ILE A 11 25.78 -9.04 3.60
N LYS A 12 24.91 -9.57 4.45
CA LYS A 12 23.76 -10.38 4.06
C LYS A 12 22.53 -9.48 3.92
N VAL A 13 21.81 -9.63 2.81
CA VAL A 13 20.55 -8.90 2.57
C VAL A 13 19.39 -9.90 2.63
N LYS A 14 18.43 -9.66 3.53
CA LYS A 14 17.17 -10.40 3.57
C LYS A 14 16.23 -9.90 2.49
N TYR A 15 15.08 -10.59 2.31
CA TYR A 15 13.99 -10.11 1.48
C TYR A 15 13.65 -8.66 1.84
N ARG A 16 13.48 -7.83 0.82
CA ARG A 16 13.13 -6.41 0.95
C ARG A 16 11.76 -6.17 0.36
N PHE A 17 10.93 -5.45 1.10
CA PHE A 17 9.59 -5.06 0.66
C PHE A 17 9.61 -4.13 -0.56
N ARG A 18 10.72 -3.46 -0.77
CA ARG A 18 10.89 -2.51 -1.85
C ARG A 18 12.12 -2.82 -2.69
N GLN A 19 11.91 -2.79 -4.01
CA GLN A 19 13.01 -2.85 -4.96
C GLN A 19 13.84 -1.55 -4.92
N PRO A 20 15.17 -1.63 -5.05
CA PRO A 20 16.02 -0.46 -5.06
C PRO A 20 15.79 0.37 -6.33
N SER A 21 15.81 1.70 -6.19
CA SER A 21 15.76 2.62 -7.32
C SER A 21 17.15 2.81 -7.91
N ASP A 22 17.34 2.44 -9.17
CA ASP A 22 18.62 2.63 -9.88
C ASP A 22 19.04 4.11 -9.94
N GLN A 23 18.09 5.02 -10.09
CA GLN A 23 18.36 6.45 -10.09
C GLN A 23 18.98 6.90 -8.75
N LYS A 24 18.42 6.44 -7.62
CA LYS A 24 18.96 6.75 -6.28
C LYS A 24 20.33 6.11 -6.07
N VAL A 25 20.53 4.88 -6.53
CA VAL A 25 21.82 4.20 -6.44
C VAL A 25 22.88 4.95 -7.24
N ASN A 26 22.58 5.36 -8.48
CA ASN A 26 23.51 6.10 -9.33
C ASN A 26 23.86 7.48 -8.73
N GLY A 27 22.87 8.20 -8.19
CA GLY A 27 23.11 9.45 -7.48
C GLY A 27 24.04 9.28 -6.27
N LEU A 28 23.88 8.18 -5.50
CA LEU A 28 24.76 7.84 -4.40
C LEU A 28 26.17 7.45 -4.86
N VAL A 29 26.31 6.75 -5.99
CA VAL A 29 27.61 6.43 -6.57
C VAL A 29 28.42 7.71 -6.85
N GLU A 30 27.82 8.71 -7.48
CA GLU A 30 28.47 9.98 -7.77
C GLU A 30 28.80 10.75 -6.47
N SER A 31 27.90 10.79 -5.52
CA SER A 31 28.12 11.42 -4.22
C SER A 31 29.26 10.75 -3.44
N ILE A 32 29.30 9.41 -3.41
CA ILE A 32 30.33 8.65 -2.70
C ILE A 32 31.71 8.84 -3.35
N LYS A 33 31.80 8.96 -4.68
CA LYS A 33 33.04 9.28 -5.38
C LYS A 33 33.59 10.65 -4.97
N GLN A 34 32.69 11.62 -4.76
CA GLN A 34 33.10 13.00 -4.46
C GLN A 34 33.44 13.23 -2.99
N CYS A 35 32.61 12.72 -2.09
CA CYS A 35 32.66 13.07 -0.66
C CYS A 35 32.85 11.84 0.26
N GLY A 36 33.00 10.65 -0.28
CA GLY A 36 32.96 9.42 0.53
C GLY A 36 31.56 9.10 1.07
N LEU A 37 31.47 8.03 1.86
CA LEU A 37 30.24 7.66 2.52
C LEU A 37 30.01 8.49 3.79
N ILE A 38 29.09 9.45 3.74
CA ILE A 38 28.80 10.36 4.87
C ILE A 38 28.13 9.63 6.03
N HIS A 39 27.19 8.74 5.70
CA HIS A 39 26.43 7.99 6.71
C HIS A 39 26.65 6.49 6.58
N PRO A 40 27.20 5.81 7.61
CA PRO A 40 27.40 4.37 7.60
C PRO A 40 26.07 3.62 7.46
N ILE A 41 26.14 2.39 6.99
CA ILE A 41 24.97 1.49 6.98
C ILE A 41 24.77 0.85 8.35
N ASN A 42 23.55 0.38 8.64
CA ASN A 42 23.27 -0.36 9.87
C ASN A 42 23.17 -1.86 9.56
N ILE A 43 23.88 -2.65 10.35
CA ILE A 43 23.86 -4.12 10.30
C ILE A 43 23.58 -4.70 11.68
N ASP A 44 23.11 -5.95 11.75
CA ASP A 44 23.05 -6.69 13.01
C ASP A 44 24.38 -7.41 13.30
N SER A 45 24.45 -8.06 14.47
CA SER A 45 25.65 -8.82 14.89
C SER A 45 26.01 -10.02 13.99
N SER A 46 25.12 -10.44 13.10
CA SER A 46 25.31 -11.53 12.13
C SER A 46 25.55 -10.99 10.70
N ASN A 47 25.86 -9.71 10.57
CA ASN A 47 26.06 -8.96 9.32
C ASN A 47 24.83 -8.88 8.41
N TYR A 48 23.61 -9.05 8.95
CA TYR A 48 22.43 -8.76 8.14
C TYR A 48 22.18 -7.26 8.09
N LEU A 49 21.94 -6.78 6.87
CA LEU A 49 21.64 -5.37 6.61
C LEU A 49 20.29 -5.00 7.22
N ILE A 50 20.31 -4.05 8.17
CA ILE A 50 19.12 -3.44 8.76
C ILE A 50 18.68 -2.26 7.88
N SER A 51 19.58 -1.30 7.61
CA SER A 51 19.26 -0.13 6.81
C SER A 51 20.46 0.35 5.95
N GLY A 52 20.15 1.06 4.85
CA GLY A 52 21.15 1.59 3.94
C GLY A 52 21.36 0.77 2.66
N TYR A 53 20.34 0.07 2.16
CA TYR A 53 20.46 -0.80 0.99
C TYR A 53 20.97 -0.08 -0.27
N HIS A 54 20.48 1.13 -0.58
CA HIS A 54 20.98 1.89 -1.71
C HIS A 54 22.48 2.25 -1.56
N ARG A 55 22.94 2.53 -0.33
CA ARG A 55 24.37 2.79 -0.04
C ARG A 55 25.22 1.56 -0.22
N LEU A 56 24.73 0.37 0.19
CA LEU A 56 25.39 -0.91 -0.06
C LEU A 56 25.51 -1.18 -1.56
N LEU A 57 24.43 -1.02 -2.33
CA LEU A 57 24.47 -1.20 -3.78
C LEU A 57 25.41 -0.21 -4.49
N ALA A 58 25.47 1.03 -4.01
CA ALA A 58 26.41 2.01 -4.54
C ALA A 58 27.88 1.60 -4.29
N HIS A 59 28.21 1.06 -3.10
CA HIS A 59 29.53 0.52 -2.80
C HIS A 59 29.87 -0.69 -3.67
N GLN A 60 28.91 -1.59 -3.90
CA GLN A 60 29.07 -2.72 -4.82
C GLN A 60 29.36 -2.25 -6.26
N LYS A 61 28.62 -1.26 -6.76
CA LYS A 61 28.86 -0.65 -8.10
C LYS A 61 30.25 0.03 -8.19
N LEU A 62 30.77 0.54 -7.08
CA LEU A 62 32.11 1.15 -7.00
C LEU A 62 33.22 0.12 -6.79
N ASN A 63 32.91 -1.16 -6.68
CA ASN A 63 33.85 -2.25 -6.36
C ASN A 63 34.69 -1.96 -5.10
N GLN A 64 34.09 -1.29 -4.11
CA GLN A 64 34.75 -1.06 -2.84
C GLN A 64 34.78 -2.34 -1.99
N GLU A 65 35.92 -2.67 -1.41
CA GLU A 65 36.07 -3.90 -0.62
C GLU A 65 35.36 -3.83 0.73
N HIS A 66 35.33 -2.64 1.36
CA HIS A 66 34.78 -2.42 2.69
C HIS A 66 33.76 -1.30 2.69
N ILE A 67 32.83 -1.35 3.65
CA ILE A 67 31.84 -0.30 3.86
C ILE A 67 31.73 0.01 5.36
N PRO A 68 31.70 1.29 5.75
CA PRO A 68 31.47 1.68 7.13
C PRO A 68 30.09 1.27 7.64
N CYS A 69 30.06 0.54 8.76
CA CYS A 69 28.88 -0.05 9.35
C CYS A 69 28.73 0.35 10.82
N ILE A 70 27.50 0.55 11.26
CA ILE A 70 27.12 0.57 12.67
C ILE A 70 26.50 -0.78 13.02
N VAL A 71 27.10 -1.50 13.96
CA VAL A 71 26.51 -2.73 14.46
C VAL A 71 25.44 -2.40 15.50
N ARG A 72 24.22 -2.85 15.24
CA ARG A 72 23.10 -2.78 16.17
C ARG A 72 22.97 -4.12 16.89
N ASN A 73 23.37 -4.15 18.16
CA ASN A 73 23.13 -5.30 19.02
C ASN A 73 21.67 -5.23 19.47
N GLY A 74 20.85 -6.17 19.03
CA GLY A 74 19.43 -6.24 19.40
C GLY A 74 18.79 -7.54 18.96
N ASP A 75 17.62 -7.85 19.49
CA ASP A 75 16.75 -8.91 18.99
C ASP A 75 16.43 -8.65 17.51
N LYS A 76 16.29 -9.73 16.74
CA LYS A 76 15.89 -9.69 15.34
C LYS A 76 14.67 -8.81 15.11
N ARG A 77 13.68 -8.89 16.02
CA ARG A 77 12.45 -8.08 15.98
C ARG A 77 12.72 -6.59 16.07
N MET A 78 13.69 -6.18 16.91
CA MET A 78 14.10 -4.78 17.00
C MET A 78 14.77 -4.31 15.70
N SER A 79 15.58 -5.15 15.06
CA SER A 79 16.21 -4.84 13.77
C SER A 79 15.17 -4.69 12.65
N ASP A 80 14.18 -5.58 12.62
CA ASP A 80 13.10 -5.53 11.65
C ASP A 80 12.21 -4.27 11.89
N LEU A 81 11.93 -3.91 13.15
CA LEU A 81 11.20 -2.68 13.51
C LEU A 81 11.95 -1.41 13.05
N ILE A 82 13.25 -1.34 13.27
CA ILE A 82 14.09 -0.21 12.80
C ILE A 82 14.01 -0.08 11.28
N GLN A 83 14.03 -1.20 10.55
CA GLN A 83 13.90 -1.20 9.10
C GLN A 83 12.55 -0.65 8.64
N VAL A 84 11.47 -1.08 9.29
CA VAL A 84 10.11 -0.60 8.97
C VAL A 84 9.97 0.88 9.31
N ASP A 85 10.47 1.33 10.45
CA ASP A 85 10.45 2.74 10.86
C ASP A 85 11.24 3.62 9.89
N GLU A 86 12.42 3.18 9.44
CA GLU A 86 13.19 3.92 8.42
C GLU A 86 12.39 4.08 7.12
N ASN A 87 11.73 3.00 6.65
CA ASN A 87 10.90 3.07 5.45
C ASN A 87 9.74 4.05 5.61
N LEU A 88 9.06 4.06 6.77
CA LEU A 88 7.95 4.98 7.05
C LEU A 88 8.37 6.45 7.10
N MET A 89 9.63 6.73 7.44
CA MET A 89 10.19 8.10 7.47
C MET A 89 10.60 8.61 6.08
N VAL A 90 10.63 7.75 5.06
CA VAL A 90 10.98 8.14 3.69
C VAL A 90 9.74 8.59 2.95
N ASN A 91 9.70 9.85 2.49
CA ASN A 91 8.57 10.49 1.80
C ASN A 91 8.23 9.94 0.40
N SER A 92 8.66 8.73 0.06
CA SER A 92 8.51 8.15 -1.28
C SER A 92 7.71 6.85 -1.30
N LEU A 93 6.99 6.53 -0.23
CA LEU A 93 6.07 5.39 -0.20
C LEU A 93 4.73 5.76 -0.84
N SER A 94 4.18 4.85 -1.63
CA SER A 94 2.78 4.96 -2.05
C SER A 94 1.83 4.81 -0.84
N ALA A 95 0.57 5.21 -0.99
CA ALA A 95 -0.42 5.07 0.07
C ALA A 95 -0.62 3.59 0.47
N LEU A 96 -0.53 2.68 -0.51
CA LEU A 96 -0.62 1.23 -0.30
C LEU A 96 0.60 0.71 0.46
N GLU A 97 1.82 1.02 0.00
CA GLU A 97 3.06 0.61 0.69
C GLU A 97 3.12 1.14 2.12
N PHE A 98 2.70 2.40 2.31
CA PHE A 98 2.65 3.00 3.64
C PHE A 98 1.72 2.24 4.58
N GLY A 99 0.54 1.81 4.07
CA GLY A 99 -0.39 0.97 4.83
C GLY A 99 0.21 -0.39 5.22
N ILE A 100 0.90 -1.05 4.30
CA ILE A 100 1.59 -2.33 4.53
C ILE A 100 2.65 -2.18 5.63
N HIS A 101 3.48 -1.14 5.57
CA HIS A 101 4.50 -0.88 6.61
C HIS A 101 3.89 -0.55 7.98
N ILE A 102 2.76 0.17 8.02
CA ILE A 102 2.03 0.40 9.29
C ILE A 102 1.59 -0.94 9.91
N LEU A 103 1.01 -1.82 9.10
CA LEU A 103 0.51 -3.11 9.57
C LEU A 103 1.65 -3.99 10.09
N GLU A 104 2.76 -4.04 9.37
CA GLU A 104 3.95 -4.79 9.77
C GLU A 104 4.57 -4.22 11.06
N ARG A 105 4.70 -2.89 11.15
CA ARG A 105 5.18 -2.21 12.34
C ARG A 105 4.34 -2.57 13.57
N GLU A 106 3.02 -2.52 13.43
CA GLU A 106 2.09 -2.85 14.51
C GLU A 106 2.23 -4.31 14.94
N LYS A 107 2.36 -5.23 13.98
CA LYS A 107 2.58 -6.65 14.26
C LYS A 107 3.88 -6.89 15.02
N LEU A 108 5.00 -6.28 14.58
CA LEU A 108 6.28 -6.39 15.28
C LEU A 108 6.19 -5.85 16.71
N MET A 109 5.54 -4.71 16.91
CA MET A 109 5.34 -4.12 18.23
C MET A 109 4.43 -4.97 19.13
N ASP A 110 3.38 -5.60 18.56
CA ASP A 110 2.53 -6.52 19.33
C ASP A 110 3.31 -7.77 19.76
N ASP A 111 4.09 -8.36 18.85
CA ASP A 111 4.97 -9.51 19.14
C ASP A 111 6.03 -9.20 20.22
N MET A 112 6.41 -7.94 20.35
CA MET A 112 7.30 -7.45 21.41
C MET A 112 6.56 -7.06 22.70
N GLY A 113 5.23 -7.16 22.72
CA GLY A 113 4.40 -6.80 23.88
C GLY A 113 4.33 -5.30 24.18
N LEU A 114 4.65 -4.45 23.20
CA LEU A 114 4.70 -2.99 23.33
C LEU A 114 3.34 -2.33 23.15
N LEU A 115 2.32 -3.06 22.65
CA LEU A 115 1.00 -2.50 22.40
C LEU A 115 0.04 -2.70 23.57
N TYR A 116 -0.83 -1.72 23.72
CA TYR A 116 -1.94 -1.77 24.66
C TYR A 116 -3.05 -2.67 24.11
N LYS A 117 -3.43 -3.73 24.86
CA LYS A 117 -4.54 -4.63 24.49
C LYS A 117 -5.82 -4.27 25.26
N ARG A 118 -6.97 -4.53 24.62
CA ARG A 118 -8.28 -4.31 25.27
C ARG A 118 -8.38 -5.20 26.51
N GLY A 119 -8.55 -4.59 27.67
CA GLY A 119 -8.54 -5.28 28.96
C GLY A 119 -7.25 -5.08 29.79
N ASP A 120 -6.20 -4.53 29.21
CA ASP A 120 -5.01 -4.16 29.96
C ASP A 120 -5.34 -3.04 30.97
N ASN A 121 -4.93 -3.23 32.23
CA ASN A 121 -5.09 -2.20 33.21
C ASN A 121 -3.93 -1.18 33.11
N ARG A 122 -4.25 0.08 32.83
CA ARG A 122 -3.26 1.16 32.68
C ARG A 122 -2.41 1.36 33.94
N TYR A 123 -2.92 0.95 35.13
CA TYR A 123 -2.27 1.16 36.39
C TYR A 123 -1.37 0.02 36.87
N THR A 124 -1.54 -1.18 36.30
CA THR A 124 -0.80 -2.39 36.70
C THR A 124 0.23 -2.88 35.69
N SER A 125 0.16 -2.46 34.44
CA SER A 125 1.18 -2.78 33.45
C SER A 125 2.37 -1.83 33.65
N GLY A 126 3.38 -2.28 34.33
CA GLY A 126 4.60 -1.51 34.72
C GLY A 126 5.52 -1.13 33.56
N GLY A 127 5.01 -0.97 32.36
CA GLY A 127 5.69 -0.48 31.16
C GLY A 127 4.76 0.41 30.35
N SER A 128 5.32 1.43 29.72
CA SER A 128 4.61 2.36 28.85
C SER A 128 4.19 1.65 27.57
N LYS A 129 3.01 0.98 27.59
CA LYS A 129 2.43 0.42 26.38
C LYS A 129 1.87 1.51 25.49
N LEU A 130 2.04 1.35 24.17
CA LEU A 130 1.64 2.32 23.16
C LEU A 130 0.19 2.12 22.73
N THR A 131 -0.54 3.22 22.60
CA THR A 131 -1.88 3.26 22.02
C THR A 131 -1.80 3.52 20.52
N ILE A 132 -2.92 3.30 19.81
CA ILE A 132 -3.02 3.65 18.36
C ILE A 132 -2.71 5.15 18.15
N GLN A 133 -3.09 6.01 19.08
CA GLN A 133 -2.80 7.43 19.00
C GLN A 133 -1.29 7.72 19.11
N ASP A 134 -0.59 6.99 20.00
CA ASP A 134 0.87 7.10 20.13
C ASP A 134 1.58 6.58 18.88
N LEU A 135 1.10 5.46 18.30
CA LEU A 135 1.62 4.92 17.05
C LEU A 135 1.45 5.90 15.88
N ALA A 136 0.29 6.51 15.77
CA ALA A 136 0.01 7.50 14.72
C ALA A 136 0.94 8.71 14.87
N ARG A 137 1.03 9.25 16.09
CA ARG A 137 1.85 10.44 16.40
C ARG A 137 3.34 10.19 16.12
N SER A 138 3.85 8.99 16.43
CA SER A 138 5.27 8.65 16.22
C SER A 138 5.72 8.67 14.77
N ILE A 139 4.78 8.59 13.82
CA ILE A 139 5.04 8.66 12.36
C ILE A 139 4.41 9.91 11.71
N GLY A 140 4.07 10.93 12.52
CA GLY A 140 3.56 12.20 12.02
C GLY A 140 2.12 12.19 11.51
N LEU A 141 1.31 11.17 11.87
CA LEU A 141 -0.08 11.06 11.47
C LEU A 141 -1.04 11.35 12.63
N ASN A 142 -2.26 11.76 12.29
CA ASN A 142 -3.37 11.67 13.22
C ASN A 142 -4.00 10.26 13.20
N GLU A 143 -4.79 9.94 14.22
CA GLU A 143 -5.39 8.61 14.39
C GLU A 143 -6.29 8.19 13.21
N LYS A 144 -7.04 9.14 12.62
CA LYS A 144 -7.91 8.89 11.47
C LYS A 144 -7.10 8.52 10.22
N GLN A 145 -6.01 9.25 9.97
CA GLN A 145 -5.10 8.97 8.86
C GLN A 145 -4.42 7.60 9.03
N TYR A 146 -3.98 7.28 10.25
CA TYR A 146 -3.39 6.00 10.58
C TYR A 146 -4.36 4.84 10.32
N LYS A 147 -5.58 4.92 10.86
CA LYS A 147 -6.61 3.88 10.70
C LYS A 147 -6.97 3.64 9.23
N ARG A 148 -7.09 4.70 8.42
CA ARG A 148 -7.38 4.56 6.97
C ARG A 148 -6.27 3.81 6.23
N ARG A 149 -5.01 4.14 6.48
CA ARG A 149 -3.87 3.46 5.86
C ARG A 149 -3.75 2.01 6.32
N LYS A 150 -3.92 1.76 7.61
CA LYS A 150 -3.97 0.40 8.16
C LYS A 150 -5.09 -0.42 7.52
N GLN A 151 -6.29 0.15 7.36
CA GLN A 151 -7.45 -0.50 6.76
C GLN A 151 -7.13 -1.04 5.36
N ILE A 152 -6.45 -0.26 4.53
CA ILE A 152 -6.06 -0.69 3.17
C ILE A 152 -5.26 -2.00 3.25
N ALA A 153 -4.21 -2.03 4.07
CA ALA A 153 -3.33 -3.19 4.17
C ALA A 153 -3.99 -4.39 4.87
N SER A 154 -4.97 -4.14 5.77
CA SER A 154 -5.65 -5.21 6.51
C SER A 154 -6.78 -5.86 5.74
N ASN A 155 -7.43 -5.11 4.84
CA ASN A 155 -8.69 -5.53 4.22
C ASN A 155 -8.56 -5.78 2.71
N LEU A 156 -7.50 -5.32 2.06
CA LEU A 156 -7.25 -5.73 0.68
C LEU A 156 -6.65 -7.13 0.67
N CYS A 157 -7.11 -7.98 -0.24
CA CYS A 157 -6.56 -9.31 -0.46
C CYS A 157 -5.15 -9.22 -1.07
N GLU A 158 -4.31 -10.21 -0.81
CA GLU A 158 -2.91 -10.23 -1.24
C GLU A 158 -2.74 -10.10 -2.76
N GLU A 159 -3.66 -10.70 -3.52
CA GLU A 159 -3.64 -10.64 -4.99
C GLU A 159 -3.89 -9.21 -5.49
N ALA A 160 -4.91 -8.52 -4.98
CA ALA A 160 -5.17 -7.12 -5.33
C ALA A 160 -4.00 -6.20 -4.93
N ILE A 161 -3.40 -6.42 -3.76
CA ILE A 161 -2.21 -5.70 -3.31
C ILE A 161 -1.06 -5.89 -4.30
N SER A 162 -0.78 -7.13 -4.71
CA SER A 162 0.34 -7.45 -5.61
C SER A 162 0.18 -6.77 -6.98
N ILE A 163 -1.04 -6.71 -7.50
CA ILE A 163 -1.35 -6.08 -8.79
C ILE A 163 -1.24 -4.55 -8.68
N LEU A 164 -1.89 -3.94 -7.67
CA LEU A 164 -1.98 -2.49 -7.54
C LEU A 164 -0.64 -1.85 -7.16
N LYS A 165 0.23 -2.56 -6.45
CA LYS A 165 1.51 -2.03 -5.96
C LYS A 165 2.39 -1.49 -7.08
N GLU A 166 2.35 -2.09 -8.26
CA GLU A 166 3.16 -1.71 -9.43
C GLU A 166 2.48 -0.64 -10.31
N THR A 167 1.32 -0.13 -9.90
CA THR A 167 0.54 0.86 -10.64
C THR A 167 0.57 2.24 -9.98
N GLU A 168 0.23 3.28 -10.76
CA GLU A 168 0.04 4.63 -10.23
C GLU A 168 -1.11 4.71 -9.20
N TYR A 169 -2.06 3.80 -9.29
CA TYR A 169 -3.23 3.70 -8.40
C TYR A 169 -2.87 3.35 -6.96
N ALA A 170 -1.66 2.84 -6.70
CA ALA A 170 -1.15 2.60 -5.35
C ALA A 170 -1.09 3.87 -4.47
N ASN A 171 -1.13 5.06 -5.08
CA ASN A 171 -1.11 6.34 -4.36
C ASN A 171 -2.49 6.87 -3.97
N ASP A 172 -3.57 6.33 -4.53
CA ASP A 172 -4.92 6.86 -4.30
C ASP A 172 -5.55 6.32 -3.02
N LEU A 173 -5.23 6.99 -1.90
CA LEU A 173 -5.70 6.61 -0.57
C LEU A 173 -7.23 6.47 -0.48
N ILE A 174 -7.99 7.36 -1.13
CA ILE A 174 -9.45 7.40 -1.00
C ILE A 174 -10.07 6.19 -1.67
N ASN A 175 -9.67 5.93 -2.92
CA ASN A 175 -10.21 4.82 -3.68
C ASN A 175 -9.71 3.46 -3.17
N LEU A 176 -8.47 3.37 -2.66
CA LEU A 176 -7.98 2.17 -1.98
C LEU A 176 -8.78 1.85 -0.70
N VAL A 177 -9.14 2.87 0.11
CA VAL A 177 -10.02 2.66 1.27
C VAL A 177 -11.41 2.20 0.84
N THR A 178 -11.94 2.74 -0.25
CA THR A 178 -13.24 2.31 -0.79
C THR A 178 -13.16 0.86 -1.26
N LEU A 179 -12.14 0.50 -2.02
CA LEU A 179 -11.90 -0.86 -2.50
C LEU A 179 -11.74 -1.87 -1.35
N SER A 180 -11.06 -1.46 -0.27
CA SER A 180 -10.84 -2.31 0.91
C SER A 180 -12.10 -2.70 1.68
N ASN A 181 -13.26 -2.12 1.36
CA ASN A 181 -14.55 -2.49 1.91
C ASN A 181 -15.33 -3.48 1.03
N GLU A 182 -14.80 -3.80 -0.16
CA GLU A 182 -15.45 -4.71 -1.10
C GLU A 182 -14.97 -6.16 -0.87
N LYS A 183 -15.69 -7.12 -1.47
CA LYS A 183 -15.30 -8.54 -1.46
C LYS A 183 -14.00 -8.76 -2.26
N ASP A 184 -13.26 -9.80 -1.93
CA ASP A 184 -12.00 -10.16 -2.60
C ASP A 184 -12.16 -10.30 -4.12
N SER A 185 -13.26 -10.92 -4.59
CA SER A 185 -13.57 -11.06 -6.02
C SER A 185 -13.64 -9.71 -6.75
N ILE A 186 -14.28 -8.72 -6.11
CA ILE A 186 -14.39 -7.36 -6.65
C ILE A 186 -13.03 -6.66 -6.59
N GLN A 187 -12.31 -6.82 -5.48
CA GLN A 187 -10.97 -6.21 -5.31
C GLN A 187 -10.02 -6.66 -6.42
N ILE A 188 -9.96 -7.96 -6.71
CA ILE A 188 -9.10 -8.54 -7.75
C ILE A 188 -9.53 -8.06 -9.14
N ASN A 189 -10.84 -8.07 -9.43
CA ASN A 189 -11.35 -7.63 -10.72
C ASN A 189 -11.03 -6.16 -10.99
N VAL A 190 -11.26 -5.27 -10.01
CA VAL A 190 -10.91 -3.85 -10.09
C VAL A 190 -9.40 -3.67 -10.30
N ALA A 191 -8.57 -4.37 -9.52
CA ALA A 191 -7.12 -4.29 -9.64
C ALA A 191 -6.63 -4.68 -11.05
N ASN A 192 -7.15 -5.78 -11.60
CA ASN A 192 -6.81 -6.24 -12.96
C ASN A 192 -7.24 -5.24 -14.04
N ARG A 193 -8.43 -4.65 -13.93
CA ARG A 193 -8.93 -3.65 -14.88
C ARG A 193 -8.07 -2.40 -14.90
N LEU A 194 -7.70 -1.91 -13.71
CA LEU A 194 -6.83 -0.75 -13.57
C LEU A 194 -5.43 -1.02 -14.09
N ALA A 195 -4.84 -2.17 -13.77
CA ALA A 195 -3.50 -2.53 -14.20
C ALA A 195 -3.40 -2.76 -15.72
N SER A 196 -4.44 -3.32 -16.34
CA SER A 196 -4.49 -3.55 -17.78
C SER A 196 -4.82 -2.29 -18.60
N GLY A 197 -5.24 -1.20 -17.96
CA GLY A 197 -5.71 0.01 -18.63
C GLY A 197 -7.03 -0.19 -19.41
N SER A 198 -7.78 -1.27 -19.14
CA SER A 198 -9.04 -1.58 -19.82
C SER A 198 -10.18 -0.64 -19.43
N THR A 199 -9.99 0.19 -18.41
CA THR A 199 -10.99 1.15 -17.92
C THR A 199 -10.39 2.55 -17.78
N SER A 200 -11.24 3.58 -17.82
CA SER A 200 -10.83 4.98 -17.72
C SER A 200 -10.46 5.42 -16.28
N GLY A 201 -10.58 4.54 -15.29
CA GLY A 201 -10.22 4.83 -13.90
C GLY A 201 -11.06 4.08 -12.86
N TRP A 202 -10.89 4.47 -11.60
CA TRP A 202 -11.47 3.80 -10.43
C TRP A 202 -12.98 3.60 -10.49
N LYS A 203 -13.73 4.63 -10.88
CA LYS A 203 -15.20 4.58 -10.87
C LYS A 203 -15.72 3.56 -11.85
N THR A 204 -15.21 3.58 -13.08
CA THR A 204 -15.59 2.63 -14.13
C THR A 204 -15.18 1.21 -13.75
N ALA A 205 -13.93 1.02 -13.27
CA ALA A 205 -13.44 -0.28 -12.84
C ALA A 205 -14.30 -0.86 -11.71
N MET A 206 -14.64 -0.06 -10.70
CA MET A 206 -15.48 -0.47 -9.57
C MET A 206 -16.91 -0.82 -10.02
N PHE A 207 -17.47 -0.01 -10.89
CA PHE A 207 -18.82 -0.25 -11.43
C PHE A 207 -18.90 -1.55 -12.21
N GLU A 208 -17.98 -1.76 -13.15
CA GLU A 208 -17.94 -2.95 -14.00
C GLU A 208 -17.66 -4.23 -13.19
N ALA A 209 -16.73 -4.17 -12.22
CA ALA A 209 -16.44 -5.30 -11.35
C ALA A 209 -17.65 -5.70 -10.49
N LYS A 210 -18.42 -4.73 -9.99
CA LYS A 210 -19.66 -4.99 -9.25
C LYS A 210 -20.74 -5.61 -10.13
N LEU A 211 -20.91 -5.13 -11.36
CA LEU A 211 -21.85 -5.72 -12.31
C LEU A 211 -21.52 -7.19 -12.59
N GLU A 212 -20.25 -7.52 -12.73
CA GLU A 212 -19.83 -8.91 -12.93
C GLU A 212 -20.05 -9.79 -11.70
N ASP A 213 -19.76 -9.29 -10.49
CA ASP A 213 -19.97 -10.04 -9.24
C ASP A 213 -21.45 -10.39 -9.03
N TYR A 214 -22.35 -9.50 -9.44
CA TYR A 214 -23.79 -9.78 -9.41
C TYR A 214 -24.29 -10.70 -10.53
N ASN A 215 -23.41 -11.31 -11.33
CA ASN A 215 -23.77 -12.04 -12.55
C ASN A 215 -24.72 -11.26 -13.49
N LEU A 216 -24.73 -9.94 -13.37
CA LEU A 216 -25.44 -9.03 -14.27
C LEU A 216 -24.65 -8.87 -15.56
N LYS A 217 -23.96 -9.94 -16.02
CA LYS A 217 -23.29 -9.95 -17.31
C LYS A 217 -24.32 -9.56 -18.34
N THR A 218 -24.02 -8.51 -19.04
CA THR A 218 -24.69 -8.15 -20.27
C THR A 218 -24.79 -9.41 -21.12
N THR A 219 -26.00 -9.97 -21.19
CA THR A 219 -26.24 -11.01 -22.21
C THR A 219 -25.86 -10.37 -23.55
N PRO A 220 -25.20 -11.11 -24.49
CA PRO A 220 -24.74 -10.56 -25.75
C PRO A 220 -25.85 -9.90 -26.61
N ASN A 221 -27.10 -10.05 -26.20
CA ASN A 221 -28.30 -9.51 -26.85
C ASN A 221 -28.99 -8.38 -26.07
N LEU A 222 -28.35 -7.77 -25.07
CA LEU A 222 -28.93 -6.59 -24.45
C LEU A 222 -28.81 -5.41 -25.42
N ASP A 223 -29.93 -5.06 -26.03
CA ASP A 223 -30.02 -3.88 -26.89
C ASP A 223 -29.84 -2.64 -26.01
N TYR A 224 -28.62 -2.08 -26.01
CA TYR A 224 -28.24 -0.87 -25.30
C TYR A 224 -29.06 0.36 -25.74
N ARG A 225 -30.00 0.23 -26.70
CA ARG A 225 -30.84 1.30 -27.18
C ARG A 225 -32.01 1.61 -26.22
N VAL A 226 -32.37 0.67 -25.34
CA VAL A 226 -33.42 0.90 -24.35
C VAL A 226 -32.77 1.31 -23.04
N LYS A 227 -32.34 2.56 -22.99
CA LYS A 227 -31.83 3.17 -21.78
C LYS A 227 -32.96 3.98 -21.13
N ASP A 228 -33.20 3.72 -19.86
CA ASP A 228 -33.99 4.65 -19.04
C ASP A 228 -33.20 5.93 -18.75
N ARG A 229 -33.76 6.80 -17.94
CA ARG A 229 -33.12 8.06 -17.52
C ARG A 229 -31.78 7.88 -16.79
N PHE A 230 -31.45 6.67 -16.36
CA PHE A 230 -30.21 6.32 -15.66
C PHE A 230 -29.18 5.67 -16.58
N GLY A 231 -29.52 5.45 -17.85
CA GLY A 231 -28.61 4.83 -18.81
C GLY A 231 -28.42 3.32 -18.63
N LEU A 232 -29.13 2.69 -17.69
CA LEU A 232 -29.09 1.26 -17.44
C LEU A 232 -30.15 0.52 -18.28
N PRO A 233 -29.87 -0.74 -18.71
CA PRO A 233 -30.88 -1.57 -19.33
C PRO A 233 -32.12 -1.76 -18.45
N GLN A 234 -33.32 -1.65 -19.01
CA GLN A 234 -34.57 -1.85 -18.25
C GLN A 234 -34.66 -3.22 -17.56
N SER A 235 -33.97 -4.22 -18.05
CA SER A 235 -33.86 -5.53 -17.42
C SER A 235 -33.22 -5.49 -16.04
N ILE A 236 -32.29 -4.56 -15.79
CA ILE A 236 -31.66 -4.34 -14.48
C ILE A 236 -32.63 -3.62 -13.53
N MET A 237 -33.47 -2.73 -14.05
CA MET A 237 -34.44 -1.96 -13.28
C MET A 237 -35.64 -2.78 -12.78
N LYS A 238 -35.93 -3.93 -13.40
CA LYS A 238 -37.01 -4.82 -12.96
C LYS A 238 -36.68 -5.67 -11.75
N PHE A 239 -35.42 -5.72 -11.32
CA PHE A 239 -35.01 -6.37 -10.08
C PHE A 239 -35.23 -5.43 -8.88
N ASN A 240 -36.50 -5.19 -8.54
CA ASN A 240 -36.87 -4.40 -7.36
C ASN A 240 -36.42 -5.00 -6.03
N ASP A 241 -35.96 -6.27 -6.01
CA ASP A 241 -35.44 -6.99 -4.85
C ASP A 241 -33.92 -7.14 -4.84
N ALA A 242 -33.21 -6.64 -5.83
CA ALA A 242 -31.76 -6.55 -5.75
C ALA A 242 -31.42 -5.52 -4.66
N GLY A 243 -30.83 -5.99 -3.58
CA GLY A 243 -30.68 -5.29 -2.31
C GLY A 243 -30.06 -3.90 -2.38
N SER A 244 -29.85 -3.30 -1.22
CA SER A 244 -29.35 -1.92 -1.03
C SER A 244 -28.10 -1.57 -1.88
N GLU A 245 -27.31 -2.56 -2.27
CA GLU A 245 -26.10 -2.40 -3.07
C GLU A 245 -26.37 -2.05 -4.55
N LEU A 246 -27.39 -2.66 -5.18
CA LEU A 246 -27.76 -2.28 -6.56
C LEU A 246 -28.29 -0.84 -6.61
N LYS A 247 -29.01 -0.42 -5.57
CA LYS A 247 -29.43 0.97 -5.42
C LYS A 247 -28.25 1.91 -5.29
N ASN A 248 -27.19 1.48 -4.59
CA ASN A 248 -25.95 2.25 -4.46
C ASN A 248 -25.22 2.35 -5.81
N ILE A 249 -25.17 1.28 -6.60
CA ILE A 249 -24.58 1.30 -7.95
C ILE A 249 -25.38 2.25 -8.85
N ILE A 250 -26.70 2.18 -8.84
CA ILE A 250 -27.57 3.09 -9.59
C ILE A 250 -27.34 4.56 -9.15
N ASN A 251 -27.20 4.80 -7.86
CA ASN A 251 -26.93 6.14 -7.35
C ASN A 251 -25.54 6.65 -7.76
N LEU A 252 -24.51 5.80 -7.78
CA LEU A 252 -23.17 6.14 -8.27
C LEU A 252 -23.20 6.55 -9.73
N VAL A 253 -23.88 5.77 -10.60
CA VAL A 253 -24.06 6.12 -12.02
C VAL A 253 -24.79 7.46 -12.21
N ASN A 254 -25.77 7.75 -11.36
CA ASN A 254 -26.50 9.01 -11.44
C ASN A 254 -25.70 10.24 -10.98
N GLN A 255 -24.75 10.05 -10.08
CA GLN A 255 -23.90 11.12 -9.54
C GLN A 255 -22.70 11.41 -10.43
N ASP A 256 -22.32 10.47 -11.29
CA ASP A 256 -21.14 10.56 -12.12
C ASP A 256 -21.49 11.00 -13.54
N GLU A 257 -21.05 12.21 -13.92
CA GLU A 257 -21.29 12.74 -15.28
C GLU A 257 -20.59 11.95 -16.38
N GLU A 258 -19.43 11.31 -16.07
CA GLU A 258 -18.69 10.48 -17.01
C GLU A 258 -19.37 9.15 -17.30
N LEU A 259 -20.14 8.62 -16.36
CA LEU A 259 -20.90 7.38 -16.50
C LEU A 259 -22.32 7.62 -17.06
N ARG A 260 -22.72 8.89 -17.22
CA ARG A 260 -24.00 9.23 -17.85
C ARG A 260 -23.94 8.99 -19.36
N PRO A 261 -24.97 8.37 -19.97
CA PRO A 261 -25.02 8.22 -21.40
C PRO A 261 -25.04 9.60 -22.08
N ILE A 262 -24.20 9.76 -23.09
CA ILE A 262 -24.20 10.93 -23.94
C ILE A 262 -25.63 11.11 -24.50
N LYS A 263 -26.30 12.20 -24.15
CA LYS A 263 -27.60 12.54 -24.74
C LYS A 263 -27.37 12.65 -26.24
N SER A 264 -27.91 11.72 -27.00
CA SER A 264 -27.93 11.86 -28.45
C SER A 264 -28.77 13.11 -28.76
N SER A 265 -28.11 14.16 -29.19
CA SER A 265 -28.76 15.33 -29.75
C SER A 265 -29.29 14.98 -31.15
N THR A 266 -30.35 14.22 -31.21
CA THR A 266 -31.18 14.17 -32.43
C THR A 266 -32.27 15.22 -32.24
N ARG A 267 -31.96 16.45 -32.65
CA ARG A 267 -32.99 17.38 -33.10
C ARG A 267 -33.45 16.89 -34.48
N PHE A 268 -34.70 16.50 -34.57
CA PHE A 268 -35.45 16.61 -35.81
C PHE A 268 -36.09 18.00 -35.90
#